data_fccd7926a204a2d40c05eb934f925702
#
_entry.id   fccd7926a204a2d40c05eb934f925702
#
_cell.length_a   1.000
_cell.length_b   1.000
_cell.length_c   1.000
_cell.angle_alpha   90.00
_cell.angle_beta   90.00
_cell.angle_gamma   90.00
#
_symmetry.space_group_name_H-M   'P 1'
#
loop_
_entity.id
_entity.type
_entity.pdbx_description
1 polymer ?
#
loop_
_entity_poly.entity_id
_entity_poly.type
_entity_poly.pdbx_seq_one_letter_code
_entity_poly.pdbx_strand_id
1 'polypeptide(L)'
;MEKFCPLNLTPEEMIDYTREWTGERFADGRPKVPDALIERVRKVTITEAWGVLRNEGYHHQYEGNWLCTHPGQVLAGRVLTAMYMPRRPGMRTIMEEKGARAGCIGDQISWPIDMLVPGDVYVADVYGKIEQGPIIGDNLATSIYAKSGNGVVHDAAVRDLDGIKEIPGFTSFVRGWHPTYASPTIMLMGVNCPIRIGGVTVMAGDVVLGREDGVVFIPAHLVEKVVKTSELVQLRDRFGKQRLAEGKYTPGQIDTRWEDHIEQDFSQWLELHIDELPVPREAIQELLKERTW
;
A
#
# COMPACT_ATOMS: atom_id res chain seq x y z
N MET A 1 11.04 -5.76 -25.01
CA MET A 1 10.94 -7.05 -24.31
C MET A 1 9.60 -7.68 -24.65
N GLU A 2 9.60 -8.93 -25.09
CA GLU A 2 8.31 -9.59 -25.45
C GLU A 2 7.45 -9.79 -24.19
N LYS A 3 6.16 -9.44 -24.27
CA LYS A 3 5.22 -9.61 -23.15
C LYS A 3 5.06 -11.10 -22.83
N PHE A 4 5.48 -11.57 -21.66
CA PHE A 4 5.28 -12.95 -21.25
C PHE A 4 3.86 -13.20 -20.67
N CYS A 5 3.19 -12.16 -20.18
CA CYS A 5 1.80 -12.23 -19.72
C CYS A 5 0.87 -11.46 -20.65
N PRO A 6 -0.34 -11.98 -20.96
CA PRO A 6 -1.29 -11.31 -21.85
C PRO A 6 -1.76 -9.95 -21.37
N LEU A 7 -1.87 -9.78 -20.05
CA LEU A 7 -2.42 -8.57 -19.41
C LEU A 7 -1.34 -7.61 -18.87
N ASN A 8 -0.08 -7.78 -19.26
CA ASN A 8 0.94 -6.78 -18.95
C ASN A 8 0.65 -5.49 -19.70
N LEU A 9 0.68 -4.38 -19.00
CA LEU A 9 0.72 -3.07 -19.65
C LEU A 9 2.09 -2.84 -20.29
N THR A 10 2.12 -2.13 -21.41
CA THR A 10 3.34 -1.51 -21.91
C THR A 10 3.68 -0.29 -21.06
N PRO A 11 4.92 0.22 -21.09
CA PRO A 11 5.25 1.47 -20.39
C PRO A 11 4.34 2.65 -20.80
N GLU A 12 3.96 2.73 -22.08
CA GLU A 12 3.06 3.75 -22.60
C GLU A 12 1.66 3.61 -22.02
N GLU A 13 1.10 2.38 -22.03
CA GLU A 13 -0.20 2.10 -21.41
C GLU A 13 -0.19 2.38 -19.90
N MET A 14 0.91 2.07 -19.18
CA MET A 14 1.08 2.38 -17.78
C MET A 14 1.06 3.90 -17.54
N ILE A 15 1.73 4.66 -18.38
CA ILE A 15 1.72 6.14 -18.32
C ILE A 15 0.31 6.68 -18.54
N ASP A 16 -0.44 6.14 -19.50
CA ASP A 16 -1.81 6.54 -19.77
C ASP A 16 -2.76 6.25 -18.60
N TYR A 17 -2.63 5.10 -17.96
CA TYR A 17 -3.45 4.73 -16.78
C TYR A 17 -3.09 5.50 -15.52
N THR A 18 -1.89 6.10 -15.47
CA THR A 18 -1.39 6.85 -14.31
C THR A 18 -0.95 8.27 -14.72
N ARG A 19 -1.68 8.89 -15.66
CA ARG A 19 -1.32 10.21 -16.25
C ARG A 19 -1.28 11.37 -15.27
N GLU A 20 -1.98 11.24 -14.14
CA GLU A 20 -1.96 12.23 -13.06
C GLU A 20 -0.60 12.29 -12.34
N TRP A 21 0.20 11.23 -12.44
CA TRP A 21 1.55 11.22 -11.89
C TRP A 21 2.54 11.91 -12.83
N THR A 22 3.09 13.03 -12.37
CA THR A 22 4.04 13.85 -13.14
C THR A 22 5.50 13.68 -12.68
N GLY A 23 5.74 12.85 -11.66
CA GLY A 23 7.07 12.58 -11.11
C GLY A 23 7.87 11.53 -11.87
N GLU A 24 8.99 11.11 -11.30
CA GLU A 24 9.87 10.08 -11.86
C GLU A 24 9.14 8.74 -12.05
N ARG A 25 9.54 7.98 -13.07
CA ARG A 25 8.98 6.66 -13.37
C ARG A 25 10.08 5.61 -13.47
N PHE A 26 9.74 4.36 -13.19
CA PHE A 26 10.57 3.22 -13.53
C PHE A 26 10.56 2.96 -15.03
N ALA A 27 11.50 2.14 -15.51
CA ALA A 27 11.60 1.78 -16.92
C ALA A 27 10.36 1.05 -17.48
N ASP A 28 9.57 0.40 -16.61
CA ASP A 28 8.29 -0.24 -16.93
C ASP A 28 7.09 0.73 -16.95
N GLY A 29 7.33 2.03 -16.77
CA GLY A 29 6.32 3.09 -16.76
C GLY A 29 5.65 3.32 -15.40
N ARG A 30 5.84 2.45 -14.40
CA ARG A 30 5.25 2.61 -13.06
C ARG A 30 5.68 3.93 -12.42
N PRO A 31 4.78 4.66 -11.74
CA PRO A 31 5.14 5.77 -10.87
C PRO A 31 6.22 5.38 -9.85
N LYS A 32 7.23 6.23 -9.70
CA LYS A 32 8.30 6.06 -8.70
C LYS A 32 8.15 7.11 -7.60
N VAL A 33 7.21 6.85 -6.69
CA VAL A 33 7.03 7.68 -5.49
C VAL A 33 8.33 7.67 -4.67
N PRO A 34 8.87 8.83 -4.24
CA PRO A 34 10.13 8.91 -3.52
C PRO A 34 10.10 8.13 -2.19
N ASP A 35 11.20 7.45 -1.85
CA ASP A 35 11.31 6.67 -0.60
C ASP A 35 11.09 7.53 0.64
N ALA A 36 11.58 8.77 0.65
CA ALA A 36 11.35 9.71 1.74
C ALA A 36 9.86 10.00 1.98
N LEU A 37 9.05 9.99 0.92
CA LEU A 37 7.61 10.17 1.05
C LEU A 37 6.93 8.89 1.57
N ILE A 38 7.40 7.71 1.15
CA ILE A 38 6.91 6.42 1.67
C ILE A 38 7.20 6.28 3.17
N GLU A 39 8.36 6.72 3.65
CA GLU A 39 8.67 6.72 5.07
C GLU A 39 7.72 7.63 5.88
N ARG A 40 7.23 8.71 5.29
CA ARG A 40 6.18 9.55 5.90
C ARG A 40 4.82 8.86 5.88
N VAL A 41 4.48 8.14 4.79
CA VAL A 41 3.25 7.33 4.72
C VAL A 41 3.17 6.32 5.86
N ARG A 42 4.30 5.74 6.32
CA ARG A 42 4.32 4.81 7.46
C ARG A 42 3.73 5.41 8.75
N LYS A 43 3.70 6.73 8.88
CA LYS A 43 3.16 7.45 10.05
C LYS A 43 1.68 7.81 9.91
N VAL A 44 1.12 7.68 8.71
CA VAL A 44 -0.29 7.95 8.41
C VAL A 44 -1.16 6.82 8.97
N THR A 45 -2.35 7.15 9.47
CA THR A 45 -3.35 6.16 9.85
C THR A 45 -4.22 5.78 8.66
N ILE A 46 -4.85 4.59 8.71
CA ILE A 46 -5.80 4.16 7.66
C ILE A 46 -6.96 5.15 7.54
N THR A 47 -7.48 5.64 8.66
CA THR A 47 -8.61 6.59 8.69
C THR A 47 -8.26 7.92 8.04
N GLU A 48 -7.08 8.48 8.32
CA GLU A 48 -6.59 9.72 7.70
C GLU A 48 -6.45 9.55 6.18
N ALA A 49 -5.76 8.49 5.74
CA ALA A 49 -5.58 8.21 4.32
C ALA A 49 -6.94 8.03 3.61
N TRP A 50 -7.83 7.22 4.19
CA TRP A 50 -9.16 6.99 3.65
C TRP A 50 -9.98 8.28 3.54
N GLY A 51 -9.91 9.15 4.56
CA GLY A 51 -10.63 10.43 4.56
C GLY A 51 -10.21 11.35 3.41
N VAL A 52 -8.90 11.48 3.18
CA VAL A 52 -8.36 12.26 2.05
C VAL A 52 -8.80 11.66 0.73
N LEU A 53 -8.63 10.35 0.55
CA LEU A 53 -8.97 9.67 -0.71
C LEU A 53 -10.46 9.78 -1.04
N ARG A 54 -11.34 9.61 -0.04
CA ARG A 54 -12.79 9.81 -0.22
C ARG A 54 -13.11 11.22 -0.71
N ASN A 55 -12.48 12.25 -0.13
CA ASN A 55 -12.71 13.66 -0.50
C ASN A 55 -12.20 13.96 -1.92
N GLU A 56 -11.23 13.20 -2.43
CA GLU A 56 -10.74 13.24 -3.81
C GLU A 56 -11.56 12.37 -4.79
N GLY A 57 -12.67 11.77 -4.33
CA GLY A 57 -13.54 10.93 -5.16
C GLY A 57 -13.14 9.45 -5.23
N TYR A 58 -12.10 9.03 -4.49
CA TYR A 58 -11.65 7.65 -4.40
C TYR A 58 -12.34 6.92 -3.25
N HIS A 59 -13.58 6.48 -3.48
CA HIS A 59 -14.44 5.90 -2.43
C HIS A 59 -14.10 4.44 -2.06
N HIS A 60 -13.37 3.71 -2.90
CA HIS A 60 -13.11 2.28 -2.77
C HIS A 60 -11.60 1.98 -2.79
N GLN A 61 -10.85 2.53 -1.83
CA GLN A 61 -9.39 2.34 -1.73
C GLN A 61 -8.97 1.59 -0.45
N TYR A 62 -9.92 1.18 0.37
CA TYR A 62 -9.71 0.44 1.61
C TYR A 62 -10.25 -0.98 1.51
N GLU A 63 -9.50 -1.93 2.07
CA GLU A 63 -9.93 -3.31 2.24
C GLU A 63 -9.54 -3.82 3.65
N GLY A 64 -10.50 -4.45 4.34
CA GLY A 64 -10.34 -5.00 5.68
C GLY A 64 -10.26 -6.52 5.72
N ASN A 65 -10.45 -7.07 6.92
CA ASN A 65 -10.53 -8.52 7.18
C ASN A 65 -9.28 -9.31 6.75
N TRP A 66 -8.11 -8.79 7.10
CA TRP A 66 -6.83 -9.42 6.83
C TRP A 66 -6.33 -10.21 8.04
N LEU A 67 -5.63 -11.31 7.77
CA LEU A 67 -4.69 -11.90 8.71
C LEU A 67 -3.31 -11.30 8.44
N CYS A 68 -2.59 -10.95 9.51
CA CYS A 68 -1.26 -10.37 9.43
C CYS A 68 -0.22 -11.34 10.01
N THR A 69 0.91 -11.52 9.30
CA THR A 69 2.01 -12.38 9.78
C THR A 69 2.80 -11.74 10.93
N HIS A 70 2.88 -10.42 10.94
CA HIS A 70 3.62 -9.64 11.94
C HIS A 70 2.71 -8.54 12.52
N PRO A 71 1.79 -8.88 13.44
CA PRO A 71 0.90 -7.90 14.07
C PRO A 71 1.67 -6.73 14.69
N GLY A 72 1.13 -5.52 14.54
CA GLY A 72 1.75 -4.29 15.05
C GLY A 72 2.83 -3.68 14.15
N GLN A 73 3.25 -4.37 13.08
CA GLN A 73 4.13 -3.79 12.07
C GLN A 73 3.34 -3.06 10.97
N VAL A 74 3.93 -2.00 10.43
CA VAL A 74 3.34 -1.21 9.34
C VAL A 74 3.98 -1.60 8.02
N LEU A 75 3.15 -1.99 7.05
CA LEU A 75 3.56 -2.20 5.67
C LEU A 75 3.36 -0.89 4.89
N ALA A 76 4.39 -0.40 4.21
CA ALA A 76 4.24 0.69 3.25
C ALA A 76 5.27 0.54 2.12
N GLY A 77 4.84 0.75 0.88
CA GLY A 77 5.71 0.67 -0.29
C GLY A 77 4.95 0.84 -1.59
N ARG A 78 5.71 0.89 -2.69
CA ARG A 78 5.16 0.96 -4.04
C ARG A 78 4.62 -0.39 -4.47
N VAL A 79 3.46 -0.40 -5.10
CA VAL A 79 2.79 -1.62 -5.52
C VAL A 79 3.40 -2.17 -6.82
N LEU A 80 3.79 -3.45 -6.79
CA LEU A 80 3.92 -4.28 -7.98
C LEU A 80 2.73 -5.25 -7.99
N THR A 81 1.91 -5.20 -9.04
CA THR A 81 0.69 -6.02 -9.13
C THR A 81 0.93 -7.33 -9.87
N ALA A 82 0.23 -8.39 -9.45
CA ALA A 82 0.10 -9.62 -10.23
C ALA A 82 -1.34 -10.14 -10.18
N MET A 83 -1.83 -10.61 -11.31
CA MET A 83 -3.17 -11.19 -11.46
C MET A 83 -3.07 -12.68 -11.75
N TYR A 84 -3.74 -13.47 -10.95
CA TYR A 84 -3.91 -14.90 -11.16
C TYR A 84 -5.36 -15.26 -11.47
N MET A 85 -5.53 -16.30 -12.28
CA MET A 85 -6.84 -16.88 -12.60
C MET A 85 -6.85 -18.39 -12.34
N PRO A 86 -8.02 -19.00 -12.18
CA PRO A 86 -8.14 -20.45 -12.15
C PRO A 86 -7.47 -21.08 -13.39
N ARG A 87 -6.75 -22.17 -13.16
CA ARG A 87 -5.99 -22.85 -14.21
C ARG A 87 -6.91 -23.31 -15.35
N ARG A 88 -6.53 -22.90 -16.57
CA ARG A 88 -7.05 -23.45 -17.81
C ARG A 88 -5.87 -24.05 -18.59
N PRO A 89 -5.80 -25.39 -18.75
CA PRO A 89 -4.58 -26.07 -19.20
C PRO A 89 -3.96 -25.49 -20.48
N GLY A 90 -4.73 -25.32 -21.54
CA GLY A 90 -4.21 -24.77 -22.79
C GLY A 90 -3.66 -23.35 -22.67
N MET A 91 -4.34 -22.47 -21.88
CA MET A 91 -3.82 -21.12 -21.63
C MET A 91 -2.54 -21.16 -20.80
N ARG A 92 -2.49 -22.00 -19.76
CA ARG A 92 -1.29 -22.14 -18.94
C ARG A 92 -0.08 -22.53 -19.78
N THR A 93 -0.22 -23.50 -20.69
CA THR A 93 0.85 -23.91 -21.61
C THR A 93 1.35 -22.71 -22.44
N ILE A 94 0.42 -21.91 -23.02
CA ILE A 94 0.80 -20.71 -23.77
C ILE A 94 1.58 -19.71 -22.88
N MET A 95 1.18 -19.53 -21.61
CA MET A 95 1.87 -18.65 -20.69
C MET A 95 3.27 -19.18 -20.35
N GLU A 96 3.41 -20.49 -20.14
CA GLU A 96 4.71 -21.15 -19.88
C GLU A 96 5.65 -20.97 -21.09
N GLU A 97 5.15 -21.17 -22.31
CA GLU A 97 5.93 -20.95 -23.53
C GLU A 97 6.37 -19.48 -23.70
N LYS A 98 5.48 -18.53 -23.39
CA LYS A 98 5.81 -17.09 -23.42
C LYS A 98 6.85 -16.74 -22.38
N GLY A 99 6.69 -17.24 -21.15
CA GLY A 99 7.67 -17.06 -20.09
C GLY A 99 9.05 -17.63 -20.46
N ALA A 100 9.08 -18.84 -21.00
CA ALA A 100 10.32 -19.46 -21.46
C ALA A 100 11.02 -18.64 -22.56
N ARG A 101 10.28 -18.11 -23.52
CA ARG A 101 10.84 -17.21 -24.56
C ARG A 101 11.34 -15.89 -24.00
N ALA A 102 10.70 -15.39 -22.94
CA ALA A 102 11.13 -14.18 -22.23
C ALA A 102 12.28 -14.41 -21.23
N GLY A 103 12.71 -15.67 -21.06
CA GLY A 103 13.78 -16.05 -20.15
C GLY A 103 13.36 -16.21 -18.68
N CYS A 104 12.04 -16.33 -18.42
CA CYS A 104 11.55 -16.61 -17.07
C CYS A 104 11.99 -18.02 -16.61
N ILE A 105 12.39 -18.14 -15.35
CA ILE A 105 12.85 -19.38 -14.74
C ILE A 105 11.85 -19.86 -13.70
N GLY A 106 11.63 -21.18 -13.64
CA GLY A 106 10.76 -21.80 -12.63
C GLY A 106 9.26 -21.64 -12.92
N ASP A 107 8.46 -21.77 -11.87
CA ASP A 107 7.02 -21.68 -11.97
C ASP A 107 6.54 -20.23 -12.04
N GLN A 108 5.39 -20.02 -12.66
CA GLN A 108 4.76 -18.71 -12.87
C GLN A 108 4.58 -17.89 -11.58
N ILE A 109 4.49 -18.53 -10.41
CA ILE A 109 4.37 -17.82 -9.13
C ILE A 109 5.65 -17.10 -8.73
N SER A 110 6.82 -17.48 -9.26
CA SER A 110 8.10 -16.83 -9.00
C SER A 110 8.39 -15.64 -9.92
N TRP A 111 7.80 -15.57 -11.11
CA TRP A 111 8.11 -14.56 -12.10
C TRP A 111 7.86 -13.11 -11.67
N PRO A 112 6.74 -12.77 -10.99
CA PRO A 112 6.56 -11.41 -10.47
C PRO A 112 7.60 -11.03 -9.41
N ILE A 113 8.10 -12.02 -8.64
CA ILE A 113 9.12 -11.79 -7.60
C ILE A 113 10.43 -11.31 -8.23
N ASP A 114 10.77 -11.80 -9.42
CA ASP A 114 11.97 -11.38 -10.13
C ASP A 114 11.93 -9.93 -10.63
N MET A 115 10.75 -9.32 -10.71
CA MET A 115 10.54 -7.94 -11.13
C MET A 115 10.58 -6.94 -9.97
N LEU A 116 10.61 -7.41 -8.72
CA LEU A 116 10.63 -6.55 -7.54
C LEU A 116 11.94 -5.75 -7.46
N VAL A 117 11.80 -4.49 -7.04
CA VAL A 117 12.91 -3.60 -6.73
C VAL A 117 12.79 -3.08 -5.28
N PRO A 118 13.87 -2.52 -4.68
CA PRO A 118 13.81 -1.98 -3.33
C PRO A 118 12.66 -1.00 -3.12
N GLY A 119 11.92 -1.18 -2.02
CA GLY A 119 10.75 -0.39 -1.67
C GLY A 119 9.43 -0.84 -2.29
N ASP A 120 9.42 -1.87 -3.14
CA ASP A 120 8.18 -2.47 -3.66
C ASP A 120 7.47 -3.32 -2.61
N VAL A 121 6.15 -3.41 -2.73
CA VAL A 121 5.28 -4.39 -2.07
C VAL A 121 4.64 -5.24 -3.15
N TYR A 122 4.78 -6.57 -3.04
CA TYR A 122 4.14 -7.50 -3.96
C TYR A 122 2.66 -7.67 -3.61
N VAL A 123 1.78 -7.18 -4.50
CA VAL A 123 0.32 -7.24 -4.34
C VAL A 123 -0.27 -8.19 -5.38
N ALA A 124 -0.97 -9.24 -4.92
CA ALA A 124 -1.47 -10.28 -5.81
C ALA A 124 -2.98 -10.52 -5.64
N ASP A 125 -3.70 -10.41 -6.75
CA ASP A 125 -5.08 -10.88 -6.88
C ASP A 125 -5.06 -12.39 -7.21
N VAL A 126 -5.52 -13.20 -6.26
CA VAL A 126 -5.73 -14.64 -6.41
C VAL A 126 -7.18 -14.99 -6.08
N TYR A 127 -8.07 -14.08 -6.39
CA TYR A 127 -9.53 -14.19 -6.22
C TYR A 127 -10.00 -14.71 -4.85
N GLY A 128 -9.31 -14.35 -3.77
CA GLY A 128 -9.65 -14.76 -2.40
C GLY A 128 -9.38 -16.24 -2.09
N LYS A 129 -8.57 -16.92 -2.90
CA LYS A 129 -8.35 -18.37 -2.81
C LYS A 129 -7.56 -18.76 -1.57
N ILE A 130 -8.17 -19.51 -0.66
CA ILE A 130 -7.54 -20.04 0.56
C ILE A 130 -7.09 -21.49 0.34
N GLU A 131 -8.02 -22.40 0.09
CA GLU A 131 -7.68 -23.79 -0.22
C GLU A 131 -6.94 -23.88 -1.55
N GLN A 132 -5.76 -24.51 -1.54
CA GLN A 132 -4.84 -24.53 -2.68
C GLN A 132 -4.54 -23.12 -3.21
N GLY A 133 -4.51 -22.12 -2.32
CA GLY A 133 -4.31 -20.72 -2.62
C GLY A 133 -2.92 -20.16 -2.37
N PRO A 134 -2.06 -20.77 -1.52
CA PRO A 134 -0.74 -20.21 -1.25
C PRO A 134 0.14 -20.08 -2.49
N ILE A 135 0.48 -18.84 -2.85
CA ILE A 135 1.44 -18.52 -3.91
C ILE A 135 2.85 -18.30 -3.35
N ILE A 136 2.98 -18.16 -2.04
CA ILE A 136 4.28 -18.11 -1.35
C ILE A 136 4.29 -19.02 -0.11
N GLY A 137 5.48 -19.50 0.21
CA GLY A 137 5.91 -19.99 1.52
C GLY A 137 7.14 -19.20 1.95
N ASP A 138 7.87 -19.67 2.94
CA ASP A 138 9.03 -19.02 3.55
C ASP A 138 10.18 -18.73 2.58
N ASN A 139 10.50 -19.67 1.67
CA ASN A 139 11.54 -19.47 0.66
C ASN A 139 11.25 -18.28 -0.28
N LEU A 140 10.02 -18.20 -0.81
CA LEU A 140 9.64 -17.11 -1.70
C LEU A 140 9.47 -15.80 -0.90
N ALA A 141 8.97 -15.86 0.34
CA ALA A 141 8.92 -14.71 1.24
C ALA A 141 10.33 -14.15 1.52
N THR A 142 11.32 -15.02 1.76
CA THR A 142 12.73 -14.62 1.91
C THR A 142 13.25 -13.93 0.65
N SER A 143 12.95 -14.47 -0.54
CA SER A 143 13.34 -13.83 -1.81
C SER A 143 12.70 -12.47 -2.03
N ILE A 144 11.40 -12.35 -1.73
CA ILE A 144 10.67 -11.06 -1.81
C ILE A 144 11.33 -10.04 -0.90
N TYR A 145 11.57 -10.40 0.37
CA TYR A 145 12.18 -9.49 1.33
C TYR A 145 13.61 -9.08 0.93
N ALA A 146 14.41 -10.01 0.46
CA ALA A 146 15.78 -9.73 -0.01
C ALA A 146 15.80 -8.74 -1.18
N LYS A 147 14.80 -8.77 -2.07
CA LYS A 147 14.71 -7.88 -3.24
C LYS A 147 14.09 -6.52 -2.88
N SER A 148 13.02 -6.51 -2.10
CA SER A 148 12.19 -5.34 -1.88
C SER A 148 12.39 -4.66 -0.53
N GLY A 149 12.85 -5.40 0.48
CA GLY A 149 12.87 -4.95 1.87
C GLY A 149 11.48 -4.85 2.50
N ASN A 150 10.45 -5.40 1.84
CA ASN A 150 9.05 -5.31 2.24
C ASN A 150 8.35 -6.69 2.22
N GLY A 151 7.11 -6.70 2.69
CA GLY A 151 6.21 -7.84 2.66
C GLY A 151 5.26 -7.83 1.46
N VAL A 152 4.05 -8.40 1.67
CA VAL A 152 3.07 -8.63 0.60
C VAL A 152 1.65 -8.27 1.03
N VAL A 153 0.79 -8.01 0.04
CA VAL A 153 -0.67 -8.06 0.19
C VAL A 153 -1.22 -9.06 -0.81
N HIS A 154 -1.64 -10.22 -0.34
CA HIS A 154 -2.15 -11.27 -1.20
C HIS A 154 -3.62 -11.56 -0.90
N ASP A 155 -4.49 -11.39 -1.89
CA ASP A 155 -5.89 -11.82 -1.80
C ASP A 155 -5.97 -13.36 -1.94
N ALA A 156 -5.26 -14.05 -1.03
CA ALA A 156 -5.01 -15.49 -0.99
C ALA A 156 -4.55 -15.95 0.40
N ALA A 157 -4.33 -17.26 0.54
CA ALA A 157 -3.59 -17.81 1.66
C ALA A 157 -2.07 -17.78 1.43
N VAL A 158 -1.32 -17.98 2.52
CA VAL A 158 0.11 -18.35 2.50
C VAL A 158 0.33 -19.65 3.27
N ARG A 159 1.50 -20.27 3.09
CA ARG A 159 1.95 -21.46 3.82
C ARG A 159 3.26 -21.19 4.56
N ASP A 160 3.72 -22.17 5.33
CA ASP A 160 5.00 -22.12 6.05
C ASP A 160 5.09 -20.91 7.00
N LEU A 161 3.99 -20.68 7.76
CA LEU A 161 3.81 -19.47 8.58
C LEU A 161 4.95 -19.25 9.59
N ASP A 162 5.46 -20.33 10.21
CA ASP A 162 6.55 -20.22 11.19
C ASP A 162 7.82 -19.67 10.54
N GLY A 163 8.21 -20.21 9.37
CA GLY A 163 9.35 -19.70 8.62
C GLY A 163 9.16 -18.26 8.10
N ILE A 164 7.93 -17.88 7.71
CA ILE A 164 7.63 -16.49 7.34
C ILE A 164 7.81 -15.54 8.54
N LYS A 165 7.38 -15.94 9.74
CA LYS A 165 7.53 -15.13 10.96
C LYS A 165 8.98 -14.93 11.40
N GLU A 166 9.89 -15.80 10.98
CA GLU A 166 11.32 -15.68 11.24
C GLU A 166 12.00 -14.60 10.37
N ILE A 167 11.33 -14.08 9.33
CA ILE A 167 11.88 -13.02 8.46
C ILE A 167 11.59 -11.65 9.09
N PRO A 168 12.57 -10.97 9.74
CA PRO A 168 12.32 -9.71 10.41
C PRO A 168 11.87 -8.64 9.42
N GLY A 169 10.74 -7.97 9.70
CA GLY A 169 10.22 -6.89 8.86
C GLY A 169 9.38 -7.33 7.65
N PHE A 170 9.25 -8.63 7.40
CA PHE A 170 8.36 -9.14 6.34
C PHE A 170 6.91 -9.15 6.81
N THR A 171 6.22 -8.02 6.65
CA THR A 171 4.81 -7.91 7.04
C THR A 171 3.91 -8.32 5.89
N SER A 172 3.03 -9.30 6.11
CA SER A 172 2.12 -9.81 5.09
C SER A 172 0.67 -9.68 5.51
N PHE A 173 -0.15 -9.19 4.60
CA PHE A 173 -1.61 -9.15 4.71
C PHE A 173 -2.19 -10.18 3.76
N VAL A 174 -2.90 -11.19 4.32
CA VAL A 174 -3.38 -12.36 3.59
C VAL A 174 -4.78 -12.76 4.04
N ARG A 175 -5.47 -13.63 3.28
CA ARG A 175 -6.82 -14.10 3.62
C ARG A 175 -6.83 -15.35 4.49
N GLY A 176 -5.74 -16.09 4.56
CA GLY A 176 -5.72 -17.34 5.31
C GLY A 176 -4.37 -18.04 5.33
N TRP A 177 -4.36 -19.16 5.98
CA TRP A 177 -3.25 -20.12 6.04
C TRP A 177 -3.70 -21.44 5.46
N HIS A 178 -2.88 -22.07 4.59
CA HIS A 178 -3.18 -23.39 4.05
C HIS A 178 -1.89 -24.14 3.73
N PRO A 179 -1.75 -25.44 4.05
CA PRO A 179 -0.48 -26.16 3.87
C PRO A 179 -0.14 -26.51 2.43
N THR A 180 -1.06 -26.36 1.49
CA THR A 180 -0.82 -26.66 0.06
C THR A 180 -0.15 -25.49 -0.67
N TYR A 181 0.03 -25.65 -1.98
CA TYR A 181 0.52 -24.60 -2.88
C TYR A 181 -0.43 -24.44 -4.08
N ALA A 182 -0.49 -23.24 -4.63
CA ALA A 182 -1.48 -22.87 -5.63
C ALA A 182 -1.12 -23.26 -7.06
N SER A 183 0.15 -23.47 -7.39
CA SER A 183 0.65 -23.65 -8.76
C SER A 183 -0.14 -24.64 -9.62
N PRO A 184 -0.64 -25.81 -9.12
CA PRO A 184 -1.43 -26.70 -9.94
C PRO A 184 -2.81 -26.19 -10.32
N THR A 185 -3.33 -25.20 -9.60
CA THR A 185 -4.74 -24.76 -9.68
C THR A 185 -4.93 -23.36 -10.25
N ILE A 186 -3.86 -22.59 -10.40
CA ILE A 186 -3.87 -21.22 -10.89
C ILE A 186 -2.96 -21.04 -12.11
N MET A 187 -3.07 -19.89 -12.76
CA MET A 187 -2.14 -19.44 -13.79
C MET A 187 -1.97 -17.93 -13.70
N LEU A 188 -0.76 -17.43 -13.91
CA LEU A 188 -0.44 -16.01 -13.97
C LEU A 188 -0.98 -15.42 -15.28
N MET A 189 -1.79 -14.37 -15.19
CA MET A 189 -2.40 -13.72 -16.32
C MET A 189 -1.87 -12.33 -16.61
N GLY A 190 -1.36 -11.64 -15.59
CA GLY A 190 -0.80 -10.31 -15.76
C GLY A 190 0.16 -9.94 -14.64
N VAL A 191 1.11 -9.06 -14.96
CA VAL A 191 1.98 -8.36 -14.00
C VAL A 191 1.97 -6.89 -14.39
N ASN A 192 2.03 -5.99 -13.41
CA ASN A 192 1.89 -4.55 -13.62
C ASN A 192 0.61 -4.17 -14.39
N CYS A 193 -0.46 -4.95 -14.25
CA CYS A 193 -1.79 -4.65 -14.76
C CYS A 193 -2.71 -4.20 -13.62
N PRO A 194 -3.85 -3.54 -13.91
CA PRO A 194 -4.87 -3.29 -12.91
C PRO A 194 -5.36 -4.62 -12.32
N ILE A 195 -5.46 -4.68 -11.00
CA ILE A 195 -5.97 -5.85 -10.30
C ILE A 195 -7.09 -5.46 -9.34
N ARG A 196 -7.78 -6.46 -8.80
CA ARG A 196 -8.79 -6.28 -7.78
C ARG A 196 -8.32 -6.93 -6.47
N ILE A 197 -8.29 -6.16 -5.39
CA ILE A 197 -8.05 -6.66 -4.04
C ILE A 197 -9.34 -6.43 -3.24
N GLY A 198 -10.10 -7.50 -3.00
CA GLY A 198 -11.43 -7.36 -2.42
C GLY A 198 -12.33 -6.44 -3.24
N GLY A 199 -12.72 -5.30 -2.68
CA GLY A 199 -13.53 -4.26 -3.35
C GLY A 199 -12.71 -3.14 -4.01
N VAL A 200 -11.37 -3.21 -3.99
CA VAL A 200 -10.47 -2.13 -4.41
C VAL A 200 -9.87 -2.41 -5.79
N THR A 201 -9.87 -1.40 -6.67
CA THR A 201 -9.02 -1.40 -7.87
C THR A 201 -7.63 -0.89 -7.51
N VAL A 202 -6.61 -1.70 -7.79
CA VAL A 202 -5.20 -1.40 -7.47
C VAL A 202 -4.40 -1.30 -8.74
N MET A 203 -3.63 -0.21 -8.87
CA MET A 203 -2.70 0.03 -9.97
C MET A 203 -1.26 -0.24 -9.54
N ALA A 204 -0.46 -0.74 -10.47
CA ALA A 204 0.98 -0.78 -10.25
C ALA A 204 1.55 0.65 -10.14
N GLY A 205 2.37 0.88 -9.11
CA GLY A 205 2.88 2.20 -8.77
C GLY A 205 2.05 2.98 -7.74
N ASP A 206 0.84 2.51 -7.36
CA ASP A 206 0.17 3.00 -6.16
C ASP A 206 1.07 2.79 -4.93
N VAL A 207 0.80 3.51 -3.85
CA VAL A 207 1.42 3.24 -2.56
C VAL A 207 0.43 2.52 -1.66
N VAL A 208 0.82 1.35 -1.19
CA VAL A 208 0.03 0.62 -0.20
C VAL A 208 0.46 1.01 1.21
N LEU A 209 -0.52 1.18 2.10
CA LEU A 209 -0.35 1.29 3.53
C LEU A 209 -1.18 0.19 4.19
N GLY A 210 -0.51 -0.72 4.89
CA GLY A 210 -1.14 -1.78 5.67
C GLY A 210 -0.85 -1.61 7.16
N ARG A 211 -1.91 -1.64 7.96
CA ARG A 211 -1.87 -1.55 9.42
C ARG A 211 -2.84 -2.59 10.02
N GLU A 212 -2.90 -2.67 11.34
CA GLU A 212 -3.74 -3.65 12.04
C GLU A 212 -5.23 -3.52 11.69
N ASP A 213 -5.68 -2.32 11.39
CA ASP A 213 -7.06 -1.99 11.02
C ASP A 213 -7.36 -2.17 9.51
N GLY A 214 -6.38 -2.57 8.69
CA GLY A 214 -6.61 -2.91 7.28
C GLY A 214 -5.54 -2.41 6.33
N VAL A 215 -5.89 -2.39 5.05
CA VAL A 215 -5.01 -1.98 3.96
C VAL A 215 -5.69 -0.89 3.13
N VAL A 216 -4.97 0.18 2.82
CA VAL A 216 -5.39 1.24 1.91
C VAL A 216 -4.40 1.37 0.75
N PHE A 217 -4.92 1.57 -0.46
CA PHE A 217 -4.12 1.78 -1.66
C PHE A 217 -4.26 3.24 -2.10
N ILE A 218 -3.15 3.95 -2.12
CA ILE A 218 -3.08 5.39 -2.36
C ILE A 218 -2.56 5.61 -3.79
N PRO A 219 -3.36 6.18 -4.71
CA PRO A 219 -2.88 6.56 -6.03
C PRO A 219 -1.64 7.43 -5.94
N ALA A 220 -0.62 7.15 -6.75
CA ALA A 220 0.69 7.80 -6.64
C ALA A 220 0.62 9.33 -6.56
N HIS A 221 -0.23 9.97 -7.37
CA HIS A 221 -0.39 11.42 -7.43
C HIS A 221 -1.03 12.04 -6.16
N LEU A 222 -1.69 11.22 -5.32
CA LEU A 222 -2.32 11.67 -4.08
C LEU A 222 -1.46 11.43 -2.83
N VAL A 223 -0.34 10.72 -2.95
CA VAL A 223 0.49 10.34 -1.78
C VAL A 223 0.97 11.56 -1.00
N GLU A 224 1.46 12.58 -1.69
CA GLU A 224 1.93 13.81 -1.03
C GLU A 224 0.79 14.53 -0.30
N LYS A 225 -0.39 14.63 -0.93
CA LYS A 225 -1.58 15.24 -0.32
C LYS A 225 -2.04 14.45 0.91
N VAL A 226 -2.09 13.13 0.83
CA VAL A 226 -2.41 12.25 1.97
C VAL A 226 -1.46 12.51 3.12
N VAL A 227 -0.16 12.51 2.87
CA VAL A 227 0.85 12.73 3.92
C VAL A 227 0.69 14.11 4.57
N LYS A 228 0.66 15.17 3.76
CA LYS A 228 0.56 16.56 4.28
C LYS A 228 -0.72 16.78 5.09
N THR A 229 -1.85 16.29 4.59
CA THR A 229 -3.12 16.40 5.30
C THR A 229 -3.11 15.61 6.60
N SER A 230 -2.56 14.38 6.59
CA SER A 230 -2.48 13.54 7.79
C SER A 230 -1.58 14.16 8.87
N GLU A 231 -0.43 14.71 8.50
CA GLU A 231 0.45 15.39 9.44
C GLU A 231 -0.27 16.55 10.14
N LEU A 232 -1.07 17.30 9.40
CA LEU A 232 -1.89 18.38 9.96
C LEU A 232 -2.99 17.83 10.89
N VAL A 233 -3.72 16.82 10.47
CA VAL A 233 -4.76 16.19 11.29
C VAL A 233 -4.17 15.67 12.60
N GLN A 234 -3.00 15.04 12.55
CA GLN A 234 -2.30 14.53 13.74
C GLN A 234 -1.92 15.65 14.73
N LEU A 235 -1.51 16.83 14.24
CA LEU A 235 -1.24 17.98 15.11
C LEU A 235 -2.53 18.46 15.81
N ARG A 236 -3.62 18.58 15.06
CA ARG A 236 -4.92 18.96 15.61
C ARG A 236 -5.44 17.95 16.62
N ASP A 237 -5.30 16.67 16.32
CA ASP A 237 -5.67 15.57 17.22
C ASP A 237 -4.86 15.61 18.51
N ARG A 238 -3.57 15.84 18.42
CA ARG A 238 -2.69 15.95 19.61
C ARG A 238 -3.11 17.11 20.50
N PHE A 239 -3.37 18.29 19.92
CA PHE A 239 -3.89 19.44 20.64
C PHE A 239 -5.25 19.13 21.25
N GLY A 240 -6.19 18.63 20.46
CA GLY A 240 -7.55 18.33 20.91
C GLY A 240 -7.57 17.35 22.06
N LYS A 241 -6.84 16.24 21.95
CA LYS A 241 -6.71 15.23 23.02
C LYS A 241 -6.12 15.83 24.30
N GLN A 242 -5.12 16.70 24.19
CA GLN A 242 -4.54 17.38 25.34
C GLN A 242 -5.56 18.30 25.99
N ARG A 243 -6.27 19.13 25.22
CA ARG A 243 -7.27 20.07 25.75
C ARG A 243 -8.48 19.38 26.37
N LEU A 244 -8.89 18.23 25.80
CA LEU A 244 -9.92 17.37 26.40
C LEU A 244 -9.46 16.78 27.75
N ALA A 245 -8.24 16.29 27.82
CA ALA A 245 -7.66 15.74 29.05
C ALA A 245 -7.52 16.80 30.17
N GLU A 246 -7.20 18.04 29.81
CA GLU A 246 -7.14 19.20 30.69
C GLU A 246 -8.53 19.71 31.13
N GLY A 247 -9.62 19.23 30.50
CA GLY A 247 -10.97 19.72 30.71
C GLY A 247 -11.20 21.16 30.22
N LYS A 248 -10.33 21.67 29.35
CA LYS A 248 -10.40 23.04 28.82
C LYS A 248 -11.54 23.20 27.82
N TYR A 249 -11.79 22.19 27.00
CA TYR A 249 -12.87 22.14 26.03
C TYR A 249 -13.70 20.87 26.20
N THR A 250 -14.95 20.93 25.74
CA THR A 250 -15.86 19.78 25.69
C THR A 250 -15.61 18.95 24.43
N PRO A 251 -16.01 17.65 24.40
CA PRO A 251 -15.97 16.85 23.19
C PRO A 251 -16.69 17.49 22.00
N GLY A 252 -17.86 18.10 22.25
CA GLY A 252 -18.64 18.78 21.21
C GLY A 252 -17.96 20.01 20.61
N GLN A 253 -17.01 20.64 21.34
CA GLN A 253 -16.22 21.76 20.83
C GLN A 253 -15.01 21.29 20.02
N ILE A 254 -14.41 20.17 20.39
CA ILE A 254 -13.21 19.64 19.73
C ILE A 254 -13.58 18.80 18.50
N ASP A 255 -14.66 18.02 18.57
CA ASP A 255 -15.07 17.10 17.50
C ASP A 255 -16.00 17.77 16.46
N THR A 256 -15.77 19.04 16.17
CA THR A 256 -16.49 19.83 15.18
C THR A 256 -15.58 20.88 14.56
N ARG A 257 -16.14 21.73 13.71
CA ARG A 257 -15.41 22.91 13.22
C ARG A 257 -15.11 23.84 14.41
N TRP A 258 -13.84 24.16 14.61
CA TRP A 258 -13.44 24.99 15.75
C TRP A 258 -13.85 26.45 15.58
N GLU A 259 -14.28 27.05 16.69
CA GLU A 259 -14.50 28.47 16.80
C GLU A 259 -13.16 29.23 16.87
N ASP A 260 -13.18 30.54 16.58
CA ASP A 260 -11.99 31.38 16.51
C ASP A 260 -11.09 31.31 17.77
N HIS A 261 -11.68 31.19 18.96
CA HIS A 261 -10.93 31.11 20.22
C HIS A 261 -10.16 29.79 20.37
N ILE A 262 -10.67 28.69 19.81
CA ILE A 262 -10.00 27.38 19.80
C ILE A 262 -8.88 27.39 18.77
N GLU A 263 -9.10 27.99 17.58
CA GLU A 263 -8.08 28.17 16.56
C GLU A 263 -6.92 29.06 17.07
N GLN A 264 -7.20 30.10 17.84
CA GLN A 264 -6.19 30.94 18.48
C GLN A 264 -5.37 30.15 19.52
N ASP A 265 -6.05 29.34 20.37
CA ASP A 265 -5.37 28.48 21.33
C ASP A 265 -4.49 27.44 20.62
N PHE A 266 -4.96 26.86 19.52
CA PHE A 266 -4.18 25.94 18.71
C PHE A 266 -2.94 26.61 18.11
N SER A 267 -3.08 27.81 17.57
CA SER A 267 -1.95 28.57 17.05
C SER A 267 -0.89 28.85 18.10
N GLN A 268 -1.30 29.28 19.31
CA GLN A 268 -0.40 29.47 20.44
C GLN A 268 0.25 28.17 20.90
N TRP A 269 -0.53 27.08 20.92
CA TRP A 269 -0.02 25.76 21.28
C TRP A 269 1.05 25.27 20.27
N LEU A 270 0.82 25.48 18.96
CA LEU A 270 1.81 25.15 17.92
C LEU A 270 3.12 25.91 18.10
N GLU A 271 3.04 27.23 18.36
CA GLU A 271 4.22 28.05 18.61
C GLU A 271 5.04 27.57 19.83
N LEU A 272 4.34 27.18 20.91
CA LEU A 272 4.98 26.71 22.13
C LEU A 272 5.65 25.32 22.00
N HIS A 273 5.15 24.49 21.08
CA HIS A 273 5.62 23.11 20.90
C HIS A 273 6.38 22.88 19.60
N ILE A 274 6.67 23.94 18.83
CA ILE A 274 7.19 23.87 17.46
C ILE A 274 8.43 22.99 17.30
N ASP A 275 9.29 22.96 18.31
CA ASP A 275 10.53 22.17 18.30
C ASP A 275 10.32 20.70 18.74
N GLU A 276 9.14 20.36 19.25
CA GLU A 276 8.78 19.02 19.71
C GLU A 276 7.91 18.26 18.71
N LEU A 277 7.42 18.94 17.69
CA LEU A 277 6.48 18.36 16.74
C LEU A 277 7.21 17.59 15.62
N PRO A 278 6.67 16.47 15.17
CA PRO A 278 7.30 15.62 14.15
C PRO A 278 7.19 16.19 12.72
N VAL A 279 6.75 17.44 12.58
CA VAL A 279 6.51 18.15 11.31
C VAL A 279 7.55 19.26 11.16
N PRO A 280 8.14 19.49 9.97
CA PRO A 280 9.10 20.56 9.76
C PRO A 280 8.54 21.94 10.15
N ARG A 281 9.39 22.79 10.74
CA ARG A 281 9.00 24.12 11.22
C ARG A 281 8.35 24.98 10.12
N GLU A 282 8.87 24.88 8.89
CA GLU A 282 8.36 25.57 7.72
C GLU A 282 6.91 25.16 7.39
N ALA A 283 6.63 23.85 7.48
CA ALA A 283 5.27 23.32 7.25
C ALA A 283 4.29 23.79 8.34
N ILE A 284 4.73 23.88 9.60
CA ILE A 284 3.91 24.45 10.68
C ILE A 284 3.64 25.94 10.45
N GLN A 285 4.63 26.69 9.97
CA GLN A 285 4.47 28.11 9.64
C GLN A 285 3.53 28.34 8.45
N GLU A 286 3.53 27.46 7.45
CA GLU A 286 2.55 27.49 6.34
C GLU A 286 1.15 27.21 6.88
N LEU A 287 1.01 26.22 7.73
CA LEU A 287 -0.22 25.84 8.39
C LEU A 287 -0.86 26.97 9.20
N LEU A 288 -0.04 27.73 9.91
CA LEU A 288 -0.49 28.91 10.67
C LEU A 288 -1.02 30.04 9.76
N LYS A 289 -0.67 30.03 8.47
CA LYS A 289 -1.13 31.01 7.47
C LYS A 289 -2.42 30.58 6.78
N GLU A 290 -2.68 29.28 6.69
CA GLU A 290 -3.83 28.71 5.99
C GLU A 290 -4.87 28.21 7.00
N ARG A 291 -6.07 28.80 7.00
CA ARG A 291 -7.24 28.17 7.62
C ARG A 291 -7.66 27.01 6.74
N THR A 292 -7.30 25.79 7.11
CA THR A 292 -7.49 24.57 6.32
C THR A 292 -8.85 23.89 6.49
N TRP A 293 -9.93 24.65 6.69
CA TRP A 293 -11.31 24.14 6.84
C TRP A 293 -12.26 24.78 5.85
#